data_32610acbe530f7b6dac1af401469c05c
#
_entry.id   32610acbe530f7b6dac1af401469c05c
#
_cell.length_a   1.000
_cell.length_b   1.000
_cell.length_c   1.000
_cell.angle_alpha   90.00
_cell.angle_beta   90.00
_cell.angle_gamma   90.00
#
_symmetry.space_group_name_H-M   'P 1'
#
loop_
_entity.id
_entity.type
_entity.pdbx_description
1 polymer ?
#
loop_
_entity_poly.entity_id
_entity_poly.type
_entity_poly.pdbx_seq_one_letter_code
_entity_poly.pdbx_strand_id
1 'polypeptide(L)'
;AAGRSSAGFESDICEQTLGVLLGELAGRFPLVVKPVDNMGARGCSLVEDISGLREAAATAVRYSRSGRVIVEEYIEGSEFSIEGLIFGGRLYVTALADRHIFFPPYFIEMGHTIPSDCPQEIADEVISVFERGVHALGLTDGAVKGDILVRDGKAFVGEIAARLSGGYMSGWTVPYSSG
;
A
#
# COMPACT_ATOMS: atom_id res chain seq x y z
N ALA A 1 26.38 12.17 -9.63
CA ALA A 1 25.75 11.50 -8.48
C ALA A 1 26.71 10.42 -8.00
N ALA A 2 27.40 10.67 -6.88
CA ALA A 2 28.32 9.70 -6.30
C ALA A 2 27.50 8.58 -5.66
N GLY A 3 27.64 7.34 -6.14
CA GLY A 3 27.07 6.15 -5.53
C GLY A 3 27.65 5.98 -4.12
N ARG A 4 26.79 5.98 -3.12
CA ARG A 4 27.18 5.53 -1.77
C ARG A 4 27.50 4.04 -1.84
N SER A 5 28.63 3.63 -1.30
CA SER A 5 29.03 2.22 -1.27
C SER A 5 28.10 1.43 -0.36
N SER A 6 27.80 0.19 -0.73
CA SER A 6 26.93 -0.73 0.03
C SER A 6 27.39 -1.00 1.47
N ALA A 7 28.66 -0.83 1.77
CA ALA A 7 29.24 -1.05 3.10
C ALA A 7 28.86 0.03 4.14
N GLY A 8 28.43 1.23 3.73
CA GLY A 8 27.97 2.28 4.65
C GLY A 8 26.52 2.18 5.07
N PHE A 9 25.71 1.39 4.37
CA PHE A 9 24.26 1.27 4.60
C PHE A 9 23.89 0.25 5.68
N GLU A 10 24.72 -0.76 5.90
CA GLU A 10 24.48 -1.79 6.93
C GLU A 10 24.61 -1.25 8.36
N SER A 11 25.31 -0.12 8.55
CA SER A 11 25.51 0.49 9.86
C SER A 11 24.41 1.47 10.29
N ASP A 12 23.52 1.89 9.38
CA ASP A 12 22.57 2.98 9.64
C ASP A 12 21.23 2.50 10.22
N ILE A 13 20.95 1.20 10.20
CA ILE A 13 19.85 0.64 11.00
C ILE A 13 20.43 0.43 12.41
N CYS A 14 20.15 1.37 13.30
CA CYS A 14 20.60 1.27 14.70
C CYS A 14 20.11 -0.06 15.29
N GLU A 15 21.03 -0.89 15.77
CA GLU A 15 20.71 -2.20 16.37
C GLU A 15 19.70 -2.11 17.51
N GLN A 16 19.68 -0.98 18.22
CA GLN A 16 18.68 -0.70 19.25
C GLN A 16 17.27 -0.55 18.66
N THR A 17 17.11 0.17 17.55
CA THR A 17 15.81 0.34 16.87
C THR A 17 15.32 -0.99 16.33
N LEU A 18 16.21 -1.79 15.75
CA LEU A 18 15.89 -3.13 15.29
C LEU A 18 15.50 -4.03 16.46
N GLY A 19 16.21 -3.97 17.59
CA GLY A 19 15.92 -4.76 18.79
C GLY A 19 14.55 -4.46 19.42
N VAL A 20 14.14 -3.19 19.44
CA VAL A 20 12.81 -2.76 19.91
C VAL A 20 11.73 -3.26 18.96
N LEU A 21 11.91 -3.06 17.66
CA LEU A 21 11.00 -3.57 16.63
C LEU A 21 10.85 -5.10 16.69
N LEU A 22 11.94 -5.84 16.89
CA LEU A 22 11.92 -7.28 17.01
C LEU A 22 11.08 -7.75 18.21
N GLY A 23 11.14 -7.03 19.33
CA GLY A 23 10.32 -7.33 20.52
C GLY A 23 8.84 -7.05 20.31
N GLU A 24 8.50 -5.95 19.62
CA GLU A 24 7.10 -5.57 19.35
C GLU A 24 6.44 -6.40 18.25
N LEU A 25 7.24 -6.92 17.32
CA LEU A 25 6.77 -7.68 16.16
C LEU A 25 6.80 -9.19 16.39
N ALA A 26 7.33 -9.65 17.52
CA ALA A 26 7.35 -11.08 17.86
C ALA A 26 5.93 -11.66 17.84
N GLY A 27 5.71 -12.67 16.99
CA GLY A 27 4.42 -13.34 16.84
C GLY A 27 3.42 -12.65 15.89
N ARG A 28 3.83 -11.60 15.16
CA ARG A 28 2.98 -10.90 14.18
C ARG A 28 3.30 -11.23 12.71
N PHE A 29 4.15 -12.21 12.48
CA PHE A 29 4.48 -12.64 11.12
C PHE A 29 3.31 -13.39 10.46
N PRO A 30 3.18 -13.30 9.13
CA PRO A 30 4.05 -12.62 8.17
C PRO A 30 3.87 -11.10 8.16
N LEU A 31 4.95 -10.39 7.77
CA LEU A 31 4.99 -8.92 7.72
C LEU A 31 5.33 -8.43 6.32
N VAL A 32 4.92 -7.21 5.99
CA VAL A 32 5.38 -6.49 4.80
C VAL A 32 6.31 -5.35 5.23
N VAL A 33 7.49 -5.31 4.61
CA VAL A 33 8.46 -4.22 4.77
C VAL A 33 8.54 -3.44 3.48
N LYS A 34 8.33 -2.13 3.52
CA LYS A 34 8.33 -1.29 2.32
C LYS A 34 8.90 0.10 2.59
N PRO A 35 9.51 0.78 1.57
CA PRO A 35 9.88 2.18 1.67
C PRO A 35 8.61 3.05 1.77
N VAL A 36 8.68 4.15 2.54
CA VAL A 36 7.52 5.05 2.72
C VAL A 36 7.27 5.97 1.53
N ASP A 37 8.19 6.07 0.58
CA ASP A 37 8.24 7.10 -0.45
C ASP A 37 8.66 6.59 -1.84
N ASN A 38 8.33 5.35 -2.15
CA ASN A 38 8.56 4.76 -3.47
C ASN A 38 7.24 4.30 -4.10
N MET A 39 7.29 3.84 -5.36
CA MET A 39 6.14 3.38 -6.14
C MET A 39 6.44 2.05 -6.83
N GLY A 40 5.37 1.33 -7.24
CA GLY A 40 5.48 0.09 -8.02
C GLY A 40 6.15 -1.04 -7.25
N ALA A 41 5.83 -1.18 -5.98
CA ALA A 41 6.31 -2.21 -5.06
C ALA A 41 7.85 -2.35 -4.96
N ARG A 42 8.62 -1.36 -5.44
CA ARG A 42 10.09 -1.40 -5.39
C ARG A 42 10.59 -1.31 -3.97
N GLY A 43 11.34 -2.32 -3.54
CA GLY A 43 11.83 -2.42 -2.17
C GLY A 43 10.78 -2.94 -1.18
N CYS A 44 9.62 -3.39 -1.67
CA CYS A 44 8.62 -4.08 -0.89
C CYS A 44 9.00 -5.56 -0.76
N SER A 45 8.88 -6.13 0.43
CA SER A 45 9.21 -7.53 0.71
C SER A 45 8.23 -8.14 1.70
N LEU A 46 7.77 -9.36 1.40
CA LEU A 46 7.11 -10.22 2.37
C LEU A 46 8.17 -10.87 3.26
N VAL A 47 7.95 -10.85 4.55
CA VAL A 47 8.84 -11.41 5.57
C VAL A 47 8.04 -12.41 6.39
N GLU A 48 8.37 -13.69 6.25
CA GLU A 48 7.64 -14.78 6.90
C GLU A 48 8.09 -15.01 8.34
N ASP A 49 9.32 -14.64 8.66
CA ASP A 49 9.90 -14.79 9.99
C ASP A 49 10.96 -13.70 10.28
N ILE A 50 11.44 -13.71 11.51
CA ILE A 50 12.37 -12.69 12.02
C ILE A 50 13.72 -12.68 11.31
N SER A 51 14.14 -13.80 10.72
CA SER A 51 15.45 -13.93 10.07
C SER A 51 15.54 -13.08 8.80
N GLY A 52 14.43 -12.91 8.07
CA GLY A 52 14.33 -12.11 6.86
C GLY A 52 14.21 -10.60 7.09
N LEU A 53 13.86 -10.16 8.32
CA LEU A 53 13.48 -8.78 8.58
C LEU A 53 14.64 -7.79 8.33
N ARG A 54 15.87 -8.15 8.70
CA ARG A 54 17.06 -7.29 8.51
C ARG A 54 17.33 -7.02 7.03
N GLU A 55 17.29 -8.05 6.20
CA GLU A 55 17.55 -7.93 4.76
C GLU A 55 16.43 -7.14 4.06
N ALA A 56 15.17 -7.41 4.40
CA ALA A 56 14.02 -6.67 3.91
C ALA A 56 14.09 -5.19 4.26
N ALA A 57 14.43 -4.85 5.51
CA ALA A 57 14.61 -3.47 5.95
C ALA A 57 15.76 -2.77 5.22
N ALA A 58 16.93 -3.41 5.08
CA ALA A 58 18.06 -2.87 4.33
C ALA A 58 17.71 -2.65 2.85
N THR A 59 16.95 -3.55 2.26
CA THR A 59 16.44 -3.40 0.89
C THR A 59 15.47 -2.22 0.79
N ALA A 60 14.47 -2.11 1.68
CA ALA A 60 13.53 -1.01 1.67
C ALA A 60 14.21 0.35 1.86
N VAL A 61 15.21 0.45 2.75
CA VAL A 61 16.00 1.68 2.94
C VAL A 61 16.72 2.09 1.66
N ARG A 62 17.32 1.15 0.91
CA ARG A 62 17.99 1.44 -0.37
C ARG A 62 17.06 2.03 -1.43
N TYR A 63 15.78 1.63 -1.41
CA TYR A 63 14.76 2.13 -2.32
C TYR A 63 14.04 3.36 -1.80
N SER A 64 14.20 3.74 -0.52
CA SER A 64 13.61 4.95 0.05
C SER A 64 14.46 6.18 -0.24
N ARG A 65 13.81 7.29 -0.62
CA ARG A 65 14.46 8.58 -0.81
C ARG A 65 14.79 9.25 0.53
N SER A 66 13.92 9.04 1.52
CA SER A 66 14.08 9.59 2.87
C SER A 66 14.86 8.68 3.81
N GLY A 67 15.19 7.45 3.39
CA GLY A 67 15.79 6.42 4.24
C GLY A 67 14.82 5.82 5.26
N ARG A 68 13.51 6.11 5.14
CA ARG A 68 12.48 5.61 6.06
C ARG A 68 11.76 4.42 5.47
N VAL A 69 11.42 3.48 6.33
CA VAL A 69 10.65 2.27 6.00
C VAL A 69 9.44 2.16 6.92
N ILE A 70 8.45 1.44 6.45
CA ILE A 70 7.29 1.03 7.23
C ILE A 70 7.26 -0.49 7.28
N VAL A 71 6.89 -1.04 8.43
CA VAL A 71 6.68 -2.47 8.66
C VAL A 71 5.22 -2.64 9.05
N GLU A 72 4.50 -3.47 8.31
CA GLU A 72 3.06 -3.66 8.46
C GLU A 72 2.74 -5.15 8.59
N GLU A 73 1.61 -5.48 9.22
CA GLU A 73 1.05 -6.84 9.14
C GLU A 73 0.72 -7.18 7.68
N TYR A 74 1.08 -8.38 7.23
CA TYR A 74 0.62 -8.86 5.95
C TYR A 74 -0.86 -9.25 6.04
N ILE A 75 -1.67 -8.62 5.22
CA ILE A 75 -3.09 -8.93 5.09
C ILE A 75 -3.28 -9.79 3.84
N GLU A 76 -3.47 -11.09 4.05
CA GLU A 76 -3.82 -12.01 2.98
C GLU A 76 -5.32 -11.89 2.67
N GLY A 77 -5.67 -11.58 1.43
CA GLY A 77 -7.07 -11.40 1.03
C GLY A 77 -7.22 -10.80 -0.35
N SER A 78 -8.43 -10.34 -0.64
CA SER A 78 -8.71 -9.62 -1.88
C SER A 78 -8.16 -8.20 -1.82
N GLU A 79 -7.65 -7.72 -2.95
CA GLU A 79 -7.12 -6.36 -3.07
C GLU A 79 -7.98 -5.52 -4.00
N PHE A 80 -8.24 -4.28 -3.59
CA PHE A 80 -9.06 -3.32 -4.32
C PHE A 80 -8.30 -2.03 -4.56
N SER A 81 -8.50 -1.44 -5.74
CA SER A 81 -8.14 -0.07 -6.03
C SER A 81 -9.39 0.79 -6.04
N ILE A 82 -9.42 1.85 -5.26
CA ILE A 82 -10.54 2.78 -5.18
C ILE A 82 -10.06 4.18 -5.55
N GLU A 83 -10.86 4.89 -6.35
CA GLU A 83 -10.58 6.25 -6.76
C GLU A 83 -11.78 7.15 -6.49
N GLY A 84 -11.51 8.40 -6.14
CA GLY A 84 -12.55 9.37 -5.89
C GLY A 84 -12.07 10.81 -5.98
N LEU A 85 -13.05 11.71 -5.91
CA LEU A 85 -12.87 13.14 -5.78
C LEU A 85 -13.45 13.59 -4.44
N ILE A 86 -12.75 14.49 -3.77
CA ILE A 86 -13.25 15.15 -2.56
C ILE A 86 -13.60 16.58 -2.92
N PHE A 87 -14.74 17.02 -2.46
CA PHE A 87 -15.20 18.39 -2.63
C PHE A 87 -15.88 18.86 -1.34
N GLY A 88 -15.33 19.90 -0.72
CA GLY A 88 -15.82 20.42 0.56
C GLY A 88 -15.90 19.35 1.65
N GLY A 89 -14.92 18.45 1.72
CA GLY A 89 -14.86 17.35 2.68
C GLY A 89 -15.76 16.15 2.37
N ARG A 90 -16.52 16.18 1.27
CA ARG A 90 -17.35 15.03 0.85
C ARG A 90 -16.66 14.23 -0.22
N LEU A 91 -16.56 12.91 0.00
CA LEU A 91 -16.00 11.97 -0.96
C LEU A 91 -17.05 11.55 -2.00
N TYR A 92 -16.65 11.55 -3.25
CA TYR A 92 -17.38 11.00 -4.39
C TYR A 92 -16.50 9.92 -5.03
N VAL A 93 -16.88 8.66 -4.84
CA VAL A 93 -16.19 7.52 -5.44
C VAL A 93 -16.45 7.50 -6.94
N THR A 94 -15.40 7.50 -7.73
CA THR A 94 -15.46 7.48 -9.19
C THR A 94 -15.22 6.07 -9.76
N ALA A 95 -14.48 5.23 -9.04
CA ALA A 95 -14.23 3.84 -9.45
C ALA A 95 -13.88 2.95 -8.26
N LEU A 96 -14.31 1.71 -8.35
CA LEU A 96 -13.83 0.59 -7.53
C LEU A 96 -13.44 -0.56 -8.47
N ALA A 97 -12.24 -1.09 -8.29
CA ALA A 97 -11.66 -2.13 -9.12
C ALA A 97 -11.05 -3.24 -8.28
N ASP A 98 -11.16 -4.48 -8.75
CA ASP A 98 -10.34 -5.58 -8.24
C ASP A 98 -8.91 -5.41 -8.73
N ARG A 99 -7.93 -5.59 -7.83
CA ARG A 99 -6.50 -5.59 -8.16
C ARG A 99 -5.98 -7.01 -8.27
N HIS A 100 -5.25 -7.27 -9.33
CA HIS A 100 -4.62 -8.56 -9.57
C HIS A 100 -3.14 -8.47 -9.25
N ILE A 101 -2.78 -8.90 -8.03
CA ILE A 101 -1.41 -8.91 -7.52
C ILE A 101 -0.87 -10.33 -7.58
N PHE A 102 0.30 -10.50 -8.24
CA PHE A 102 0.92 -11.80 -8.45
C PHE A 102 2.40 -11.79 -8.06
N PHE A 103 2.98 -12.98 -8.13
CA PHE A 103 4.41 -13.23 -7.95
C PHE A 103 4.96 -12.84 -6.58
N PRO A 104 4.37 -13.37 -5.47
CA PRO A 104 5.01 -13.20 -4.18
C PRO A 104 6.46 -13.71 -4.23
N PRO A 105 7.40 -13.07 -3.55
CA PRO A 105 7.20 -12.01 -2.55
C PRO A 105 7.19 -10.58 -3.11
N TYR A 106 7.08 -10.38 -4.43
CA TYR A 106 7.34 -9.07 -5.07
C TYR A 106 6.10 -8.18 -5.23
N PHE A 107 4.88 -8.68 -4.99
CA PHE A 107 3.61 -7.93 -5.08
C PHE A 107 3.44 -7.17 -6.40
N ILE A 108 3.62 -7.87 -7.52
CA ILE A 108 3.54 -7.25 -8.85
C ILE A 108 2.08 -7.10 -9.25
N GLU A 109 1.65 -5.85 -9.47
CA GLU A 109 0.35 -5.54 -10.03
C GLU A 109 0.33 -5.88 -11.53
N MET A 110 -0.52 -6.84 -11.90
CA MET A 110 -0.65 -7.34 -13.27
C MET A 110 -1.88 -6.79 -13.99
N GLY A 111 -2.81 -6.20 -13.29
CA GLY A 111 -4.01 -5.62 -13.89
C GLY A 111 -5.13 -5.35 -12.89
N HIS A 112 -6.25 -4.87 -13.45
CA HIS A 112 -7.47 -4.56 -12.71
C HIS A 112 -8.69 -5.08 -13.46
N THR A 113 -9.75 -5.43 -12.73
CA THR A 113 -11.10 -5.59 -13.26
C THR A 113 -11.94 -4.40 -12.82
N ILE A 114 -12.52 -3.66 -13.77
CA ILE A 114 -13.38 -2.49 -13.53
C ILE A 114 -14.65 -2.64 -14.34
N PRO A 115 -15.84 -2.41 -13.74
CA PRO A 115 -16.07 -2.27 -12.31
C PRO A 115 -15.70 -3.53 -11.53
N SER A 116 -15.51 -3.41 -10.22
CA SER A 116 -15.27 -4.57 -9.36
C SER A 116 -16.46 -5.51 -9.33
N ASP A 117 -16.19 -6.81 -9.34
CA ASP A 117 -17.22 -7.86 -9.25
C ASP A 117 -17.52 -8.25 -7.78
N CYS A 118 -16.97 -7.53 -6.80
CA CYS A 118 -17.16 -7.88 -5.39
C CYS A 118 -18.63 -7.70 -4.93
N PRO A 119 -19.07 -8.47 -3.93
CA PRO A 119 -20.39 -8.27 -3.30
C PRO A 119 -20.56 -6.84 -2.76
N GLN A 120 -21.80 -6.33 -2.78
CA GLN A 120 -22.09 -4.96 -2.35
C GLN A 120 -21.63 -4.68 -0.90
N GLU A 121 -21.75 -5.64 0.00
CA GLU A 121 -21.30 -5.51 1.40
C GLU A 121 -19.78 -5.28 1.48
N ILE A 122 -19.02 -5.90 0.60
CA ILE A 122 -17.56 -5.69 0.51
C ILE A 122 -17.26 -4.30 -0.10
N ALA A 123 -17.97 -3.91 -1.14
CA ALA A 123 -17.83 -2.57 -1.73
C ALA A 123 -18.12 -1.48 -0.68
N ASP A 124 -19.18 -1.61 0.10
CA ASP A 124 -19.58 -0.67 1.14
C ASP A 124 -18.49 -0.57 2.25
N GLU A 125 -17.93 -1.70 2.68
CA GLU A 125 -16.85 -1.73 3.67
C GLU A 125 -15.57 -1.08 3.13
N VAL A 126 -15.19 -1.37 1.88
CA VAL A 126 -14.02 -0.75 1.21
C VAL A 126 -14.19 0.76 1.13
N ILE A 127 -15.37 1.24 0.68
CA ILE A 127 -15.67 2.67 0.58
C ILE A 127 -15.63 3.33 1.96
N SER A 128 -16.24 2.70 2.96
CA SER A 128 -16.29 3.22 4.34
C SER A 128 -14.88 3.36 4.95
N VAL A 129 -14.03 2.35 4.80
CA VAL A 129 -12.64 2.38 5.29
C VAL A 129 -11.82 3.43 4.55
N PHE A 130 -11.97 3.51 3.23
CA PHE A 130 -11.28 4.51 2.41
C PHE A 130 -11.67 5.93 2.82
N GLU A 131 -12.98 6.23 2.97
CA GLU A 131 -13.47 7.54 3.37
C GLU A 131 -12.93 7.95 4.75
N ARG A 132 -12.96 7.04 5.73
CA ARG A 132 -12.35 7.30 7.06
C ARG A 132 -10.86 7.60 6.96
N GLY A 133 -10.12 6.86 6.13
CA GLY A 133 -8.69 7.09 5.92
C GLY A 133 -8.41 8.44 5.27
N VAL A 134 -9.19 8.81 4.26
CA VAL A 134 -9.14 10.11 3.58
C VAL A 134 -9.36 11.28 4.56
N HIS A 135 -10.40 11.17 5.39
CA HIS A 135 -10.68 12.19 6.42
C HIS A 135 -9.59 12.24 7.50
N ALA A 136 -9.06 11.10 7.93
CA ALA A 136 -7.98 11.05 8.90
C ALA A 136 -6.68 11.72 8.40
N LEU A 137 -6.46 11.75 7.09
CA LEU A 137 -5.38 12.49 6.45
C LEU A 137 -5.65 13.99 6.30
N GLY A 138 -6.85 14.46 6.66
CA GLY A 138 -7.25 15.86 6.55
C GLY A 138 -7.48 16.33 5.10
N LEU A 139 -7.74 15.42 4.17
CA LEU A 139 -8.00 15.76 2.78
C LEU A 139 -9.43 16.27 2.64
N THR A 140 -9.60 17.49 2.12
CA THR A 140 -10.90 18.15 1.98
C THR A 140 -11.29 18.44 0.53
N ASP A 141 -10.31 18.54 -0.36
CA ASP A 141 -10.54 18.87 -1.77
C ASP A 141 -9.47 18.21 -2.64
N GLY A 142 -9.87 17.75 -3.82
CA GLY A 142 -8.96 17.17 -4.82
C GLY A 142 -9.22 15.71 -5.12
N ALA A 143 -8.29 15.10 -5.82
CA ALA A 143 -8.34 13.71 -6.19
C ALA A 143 -7.70 12.82 -5.11
N VAL A 144 -8.27 11.64 -4.90
CA VAL A 144 -7.75 10.64 -3.98
C VAL A 144 -7.83 9.26 -4.60
N LYS A 145 -6.86 8.42 -4.30
CA LYS A 145 -6.92 6.99 -4.58
C LYS A 145 -6.53 6.19 -3.34
N GLY A 146 -6.99 4.96 -3.25
CA GLY A 146 -6.60 4.03 -2.20
C GLY A 146 -6.38 2.63 -2.75
N ASP A 147 -5.47 1.91 -2.11
CA ASP A 147 -5.30 0.47 -2.23
C ASP A 147 -5.77 -0.14 -0.92
N ILE A 148 -6.82 -0.95 -1.00
CA ILE A 148 -7.53 -1.49 0.16
C ILE A 148 -7.48 -3.01 0.08
N LEU A 149 -7.13 -3.64 1.20
CA LEU A 149 -7.12 -5.10 1.33
C LEU A 149 -8.35 -5.53 2.13
N VAL A 150 -8.92 -6.69 1.78
CA VAL A 150 -10.06 -7.25 2.51
C VAL A 150 -9.75 -8.67 2.93
N ARG A 151 -9.84 -8.94 4.25
CA ARG A 151 -9.72 -10.26 4.85
C ARG A 151 -10.93 -10.52 5.76
N ASP A 152 -11.60 -11.64 5.58
CA ASP A 152 -12.76 -12.04 6.38
C ASP A 152 -13.87 -10.96 6.45
N GLY A 153 -14.13 -10.29 5.32
CA GLY A 153 -15.13 -9.23 5.22
C GLY A 153 -14.75 -7.90 5.86
N LYS A 154 -13.51 -7.73 6.35
CA LYS A 154 -13.00 -6.50 6.94
C LYS A 154 -11.97 -5.85 6.02
N ALA A 155 -12.11 -4.55 5.80
CA ALA A 155 -11.20 -3.78 4.97
C ALA A 155 -10.07 -3.13 5.78
N PHE A 156 -8.89 -3.06 5.17
CA PHE A 156 -7.67 -2.49 5.72
C PHE A 156 -7.04 -1.57 4.69
N VAL A 157 -6.54 -0.42 5.13
CA VAL A 157 -5.84 0.51 4.26
C VAL A 157 -4.43 0.00 3.97
N GLY A 158 -4.11 -0.28 2.72
CA GLY A 158 -2.76 -0.53 2.24
C GLY A 158 -2.01 0.75 1.88
N GLU A 159 -2.70 1.67 1.18
CA GLU A 159 -2.18 2.98 0.79
C GLU A 159 -3.33 3.96 0.54
N ILE A 160 -3.14 5.23 0.88
CA ILE A 160 -3.97 6.35 0.40
C ILE A 160 -3.06 7.43 -0.16
N ALA A 161 -3.39 7.93 -1.36
CA ALA A 161 -2.63 8.98 -2.02
C ALA A 161 -3.54 10.10 -2.51
N ALA A 162 -3.13 11.36 -2.29
CA ALA A 162 -3.84 12.56 -2.74
C ALA A 162 -3.57 12.83 -4.23
N ARG A 163 -3.96 11.88 -5.08
CA ARG A 163 -3.85 11.93 -6.56
C ARG A 163 -4.78 10.92 -7.20
N LEU A 164 -4.95 11.02 -8.51
CA LEU A 164 -5.62 9.99 -9.31
C LEU A 164 -4.74 8.74 -9.47
N SER A 165 -5.36 7.63 -9.86
CA SER A 165 -4.70 6.37 -10.14
C SER A 165 -3.71 6.48 -11.31
N GLY A 166 -2.66 5.67 -11.28
CA GLY A 166 -1.71 5.51 -12.38
C GLY A 166 -2.21 4.53 -13.44
N GLY A 167 -1.30 4.11 -14.34
CA GLY A 167 -1.58 3.04 -15.30
C GLY A 167 -2.71 3.35 -16.27
N TYR A 168 -2.95 4.61 -16.59
CA TYR A 168 -4.05 5.07 -17.44
C TYR A 168 -5.47 4.79 -16.91
N MET A 169 -5.62 4.37 -15.65
CA MET A 169 -6.93 4.06 -15.09
C MET A 169 -7.87 5.26 -15.14
N SER A 170 -7.49 6.37 -14.55
CA SER A 170 -8.34 7.57 -14.46
C SER A 170 -8.63 8.22 -15.81
N GLY A 171 -7.66 8.18 -16.73
CA GLY A 171 -7.81 8.81 -18.05
C GLY A 171 -8.54 7.95 -19.10
N TRP A 172 -8.56 6.64 -18.91
CA TRP A 172 -9.08 5.72 -19.94
C TRP A 172 -9.98 4.66 -19.35
N THR A 173 -9.46 3.81 -18.44
CA THR A 173 -10.18 2.63 -17.99
C THR A 173 -11.47 2.98 -17.25
N VAL A 174 -11.41 3.94 -16.31
CA VAL A 174 -12.59 4.38 -15.55
C VAL A 174 -13.65 5.01 -16.48
N PRO A 175 -13.33 6.00 -17.34
CA PRO A 175 -14.32 6.54 -18.27
C PRO A 175 -14.94 5.50 -19.19
N TYR A 176 -14.16 4.54 -19.70
CA TYR A 176 -14.70 3.49 -20.56
C TYR A 176 -15.57 2.47 -19.83
N SER A 177 -15.37 2.27 -18.53
CA SER A 177 -16.17 1.32 -17.73
C SER A 177 -17.45 1.94 -17.17
N SER A 178 -17.50 3.25 -17.01
CA SER A 178 -18.63 3.97 -16.40
C SER A 178 -19.56 4.65 -17.41
N GLY A 179 -19.18 4.76 -18.66
CA GLY A 179 -19.92 5.42 -19.74
C GLY A 179 -19.59 6.89 -19.82
#